data_556de57ff2bf20e5fc778cf224a8c65b
#
_entry.id   556de57ff2bf20e5fc778cf224a8c65b
#
_cell.length_a   1.000
_cell.length_b   1.000
_cell.length_c   1.000
_cell.angle_alpha   90.00
_cell.angle_beta   90.00
_cell.angle_gamma   90.00
#
_symmetry.space_group_name_H-M   'P 1'
#
loop_
_entity.id
_entity.type
_entity.pdbx_description
1 polymer ?
#
loop_
_entity_poly.entity_id
_entity_poly.type
_entity_poly.pdbx_seq_one_letter_code
_entity_poly.pdbx_strand_id
1 'polypeptide(L)'
;MEAYGGFALVYDEFMDNVDYHQWCDYAAKLLTKYGAKDGTLVEIGCGTGTGTMLLHEKGYNMIGIDLSQEMLEIAESKKEEEDIVYVLQDATNLQLPYAVPAMVSIGDSMNYITDYGDFTKVFERVNEYLEDDGVFVFDLKTKKYFSDIGEKTIAEDREDGSFIWENYFDEETNINEYYLSVFVRAEDGRYDKYEEEHFQRGYTLNEVKKAVEKSGLKLEKIYEA
;
A
#
# COMPACT_ATOMS: atom_id res chain seq x y z
N MET A 1 12.18 5.19 13.84
CA MET A 1 10.96 6.01 13.92
C MET A 1 9.86 5.22 13.25
N GLU A 2 8.68 5.15 13.81
CA GLU A 2 7.56 4.50 13.13
C GLU A 2 7.13 5.40 11.96
N ALA A 3 7.00 4.84 10.77
CA ALA A 3 6.53 5.55 9.59
C ALA A 3 5.04 5.90 9.76
N TYR A 4 4.61 7.03 9.23
CA TYR A 4 3.23 7.52 9.22
C TYR A 4 2.65 8.09 10.53
N GLY A 5 3.43 8.36 11.58
CA GLY A 5 2.90 8.92 12.83
C GLY A 5 2.12 10.24 12.64
N GLY A 6 2.81 11.33 12.37
CA GLY A 6 2.17 12.65 12.17
C GLY A 6 1.53 12.82 10.78
N PHE A 7 2.08 12.16 9.76
CA PHE A 7 1.59 12.24 8.39
C PHE A 7 0.24 11.55 8.21
N ALA A 8 -0.05 10.50 8.98
CA ALA A 8 -1.33 9.82 8.92
C ALA A 8 -2.53 10.78 9.09
N LEU A 9 -2.38 11.84 9.90
CA LEU A 9 -3.43 12.84 10.15
C LEU A 9 -3.82 13.65 8.92
N VAL A 10 -2.88 13.87 8.01
CA VAL A 10 -3.06 14.70 6.80
C VAL A 10 -2.86 13.91 5.51
N TYR A 11 -2.62 12.60 5.63
CA TYR A 11 -2.33 11.72 4.50
C TYR A 11 -3.39 11.84 3.40
N ASP A 12 -4.66 11.73 3.76
CA ASP A 12 -5.76 11.76 2.79
C ASP A 12 -5.86 13.12 2.09
N GLU A 13 -5.53 14.23 2.77
CA GLU A 13 -5.54 15.57 2.19
C GLU A 13 -4.43 15.76 1.15
N PHE A 14 -3.22 15.24 1.45
CA PHE A 14 -2.09 15.34 0.53
C PHE A 14 -2.11 14.30 -0.60
N MET A 15 -2.94 13.27 -0.45
CA MET A 15 -3.15 12.23 -1.46
C MET A 15 -4.40 12.49 -2.33
N ASP A 16 -5.02 13.68 -2.28
CA ASP A 16 -6.20 14.04 -3.07
C ASP A 16 -5.94 14.09 -4.59
N ASN A 17 -4.67 14.20 -5.01
CA ASN A 17 -4.24 14.10 -6.40
C ASN A 17 -4.16 12.66 -6.92
N VAL A 18 -4.33 11.66 -6.04
CA VAL A 18 -4.37 10.23 -6.41
C VAL A 18 -5.80 9.82 -6.68
N ASP A 19 -6.05 9.33 -7.87
CA ASP A 19 -7.38 8.82 -8.25
C ASP A 19 -7.60 7.39 -7.71
N TYR A 20 -7.85 7.28 -6.39
CA TYR A 20 -8.17 6.01 -5.73
C TYR A 20 -9.37 5.30 -6.37
N HIS A 21 -10.37 6.03 -6.87
CA HIS A 21 -11.49 5.44 -7.58
C HIS A 21 -11.05 4.70 -8.83
N GLN A 22 -10.16 5.30 -9.62
CA GLN A 22 -9.62 4.67 -10.83
C GLN A 22 -8.80 3.43 -10.49
N TRP A 23 -7.97 3.50 -9.45
CA TRP A 23 -7.17 2.36 -9.00
C TRP A 23 -8.03 1.19 -8.52
N CYS A 24 -9.01 1.46 -7.65
CA CYS A 24 -9.93 0.44 -7.15
C CYS A 24 -10.84 -0.12 -8.26
N ASP A 25 -11.27 0.69 -9.22
CA ASP A 25 -12.00 0.25 -10.41
C ASP A 25 -11.16 -0.71 -11.25
N TYR A 26 -9.88 -0.39 -11.42
CA TYR A 26 -8.97 -1.23 -12.18
C TYR A 26 -8.68 -2.55 -11.47
N ALA A 27 -8.37 -2.50 -10.17
CA ALA A 27 -8.18 -3.70 -9.35
C ALA A 27 -9.40 -4.61 -9.39
N ALA A 28 -10.61 -4.08 -9.17
CA ALA A 28 -11.85 -4.84 -9.21
C ALA A 28 -12.14 -5.47 -10.60
N LYS A 29 -11.80 -4.76 -11.69
CA LYS A 29 -11.87 -5.32 -13.05
C LYS A 29 -10.92 -6.49 -13.24
N LEU A 30 -9.69 -6.41 -12.70
CA LEU A 30 -8.73 -7.52 -12.76
C LEU A 30 -9.21 -8.69 -11.92
N LEU A 31 -9.64 -8.47 -10.69
CA LEU A 31 -10.20 -9.50 -9.82
C LEU A 31 -11.36 -10.23 -10.51
N THR A 32 -12.34 -9.50 -11.03
CA THR A 32 -13.47 -10.06 -11.77
C THR A 32 -13.04 -10.86 -13.01
N LYS A 33 -12.06 -10.34 -13.76
CA LYS A 33 -11.53 -10.98 -14.96
C LYS A 33 -10.89 -12.35 -14.67
N TYR A 34 -10.26 -12.48 -13.50
CA TYR A 34 -9.56 -13.69 -13.09
C TYR A 34 -10.38 -14.58 -12.13
N GLY A 35 -11.65 -14.27 -11.91
CA GLY A 35 -12.58 -15.17 -11.23
C GLY A 35 -13.08 -14.73 -9.86
N ALA A 36 -12.41 -13.78 -9.20
CA ALA A 36 -12.78 -13.27 -7.89
C ALA A 36 -13.77 -12.09 -8.04
N LYS A 37 -15.06 -12.38 -8.07
CA LYS A 37 -16.12 -11.37 -8.33
C LYS A 37 -16.73 -10.81 -7.05
N ASP A 38 -16.70 -11.57 -6.00
CA ASP A 38 -17.32 -11.31 -4.70
C ASP A 38 -16.59 -12.11 -3.61
N GLY A 39 -17.07 -12.04 -2.39
CA GLY A 39 -16.52 -12.74 -1.24
C GLY A 39 -15.56 -11.86 -0.42
N THR A 40 -14.72 -12.51 0.38
CA THR A 40 -13.74 -11.81 1.21
C THR A 40 -12.54 -11.37 0.38
N LEU A 41 -12.22 -10.09 0.43
CA LEU A 41 -11.04 -9.49 -0.18
C LEU A 41 -10.12 -8.94 0.92
N VAL A 42 -8.87 -9.39 0.92
CA VAL A 42 -7.85 -8.87 1.85
C VAL A 42 -7.02 -7.82 1.15
N GLU A 43 -6.90 -6.64 1.74
CA GLU A 43 -6.00 -5.59 1.29
C GLU A 43 -4.77 -5.53 2.20
N ILE A 44 -3.58 -5.75 1.62
CA ILE A 44 -2.29 -5.69 2.30
C ILE A 44 -1.71 -4.28 2.12
N GLY A 45 -1.42 -3.60 3.25
CA GLY A 45 -1.00 -2.21 3.26
C GLY A 45 -2.17 -1.26 2.98
N CYS A 46 -3.27 -1.42 3.73
CA CYS A 46 -4.51 -0.66 3.50
C CYS A 46 -4.42 0.82 3.93
N GLY A 47 -3.39 1.21 4.69
CA GLY A 47 -3.20 2.57 5.17
C GLY A 47 -4.43 3.11 5.91
N THR A 48 -4.87 4.30 5.55
CA THR A 48 -6.06 4.97 6.10
C THR A 48 -7.40 4.37 5.63
N GLY A 49 -7.37 3.23 4.90
CA GLY A 49 -8.56 2.48 4.50
C GLY A 49 -9.35 3.06 3.33
N THR A 50 -8.87 4.10 2.65
CA THR A 50 -9.57 4.71 1.51
C THR A 50 -9.80 3.70 0.39
N GLY A 51 -8.78 2.92 0.00
CA GLY A 51 -8.91 1.83 -0.98
C GLY A 51 -9.86 0.74 -0.49
N THR A 52 -9.73 0.35 0.78
CA THR A 52 -10.58 -0.67 1.42
C THR A 52 -12.06 -0.31 1.32
N MET A 53 -12.44 0.93 1.68
CA MET A 53 -13.84 1.39 1.60
C MET A 53 -14.35 1.38 0.15
N LEU A 54 -13.56 1.87 -0.80
CA LEU A 54 -13.94 1.86 -2.22
C LEU A 54 -14.09 0.45 -2.80
N LEU A 55 -13.29 -0.53 -2.35
CA LEU A 55 -13.44 -1.92 -2.74
C LEU A 55 -14.66 -2.57 -2.05
N HIS A 56 -14.96 -2.18 -0.81
CA HIS A 56 -16.21 -2.59 -0.13
C HIS A 56 -17.45 -2.11 -0.89
N GLU A 57 -17.49 -0.87 -1.36
CA GLU A 57 -18.59 -0.34 -2.20
C GLU A 57 -18.81 -1.14 -3.49
N LYS A 58 -17.79 -1.88 -3.96
CA LYS A 58 -17.89 -2.78 -5.11
C LYS A 58 -18.44 -4.16 -4.77
N GLY A 59 -18.77 -4.41 -3.50
CA GLY A 59 -19.45 -5.60 -3.01
C GLY A 59 -18.53 -6.67 -2.40
N TYR A 60 -17.28 -6.33 -2.06
CA TYR A 60 -16.40 -7.23 -1.32
C TYR A 60 -16.56 -7.07 0.21
N ASN A 61 -16.46 -8.19 0.92
CA ASN A 61 -16.28 -8.16 2.38
C ASN A 61 -14.79 -7.93 2.67
N MET A 62 -14.45 -6.78 3.26
CA MET A 62 -13.07 -6.33 3.32
C MET A 62 -12.36 -6.68 4.63
N ILE A 63 -11.11 -7.14 4.49
CA ILE A 63 -10.13 -7.20 5.58
C ILE A 63 -8.95 -6.32 5.16
N GLY A 64 -8.79 -5.17 5.81
CA GLY A 64 -7.64 -4.29 5.63
C GLY A 64 -6.53 -4.64 6.62
N ILE A 65 -5.31 -4.80 6.14
CA ILE A 65 -4.13 -5.12 6.96
C ILE A 65 -3.09 -4.03 6.76
N ASP A 66 -2.59 -3.50 7.86
CA ASP A 66 -1.48 -2.55 7.86
C ASP A 66 -0.54 -2.77 9.04
N LEU A 67 0.69 -2.30 8.93
CA LEU A 67 1.69 -2.33 9.99
C LEU A 67 1.61 -1.10 10.90
N SER A 68 1.02 0.01 10.43
CA SER A 68 0.87 1.25 11.18
C SER A 68 -0.43 1.27 11.97
N GLN A 69 -0.30 1.34 13.29
CA GLN A 69 -1.43 1.52 14.20
C GLN A 69 -2.15 2.84 13.94
N GLU A 70 -1.40 3.92 13.66
CA GLU A 70 -1.92 5.26 13.42
C GLU A 70 -2.77 5.31 12.15
N MET A 71 -2.33 4.64 11.07
CA MET A 71 -3.11 4.51 9.84
C MET A 71 -4.43 3.78 10.09
N LEU A 72 -4.38 2.67 10.83
CA LEU A 72 -5.57 1.89 11.15
C LEU A 72 -6.55 2.62 12.07
N GLU A 73 -6.08 3.47 12.98
CA GLU A 73 -6.96 4.32 13.81
C GLU A 73 -7.77 5.30 12.94
N ILE A 74 -7.14 5.86 11.91
CA ILE A 74 -7.84 6.71 10.93
C ILE A 74 -8.82 5.87 10.09
N ALA A 75 -8.40 4.70 9.61
CA ALA A 75 -9.26 3.80 8.85
C ALA A 75 -10.52 3.41 9.66
N GLU A 76 -10.36 3.03 10.93
CA GLU A 76 -11.48 2.73 11.82
C GLU A 76 -12.37 3.95 12.06
N SER A 77 -11.82 5.17 12.17
CA SER A 77 -12.59 6.40 12.39
C SER A 77 -13.47 6.78 11.19
N LYS A 78 -13.06 6.39 9.98
CA LYS A 78 -13.77 6.66 8.72
C LYS A 78 -14.80 5.58 8.37
N LYS A 79 -14.73 4.44 9.03
CA LYS A 79 -15.56 3.28 8.72
C LYS A 79 -17.02 3.53 9.09
N GLU A 80 -17.92 3.43 8.13
CA GLU A 80 -19.37 3.54 8.32
C GLU A 80 -20.06 2.16 8.39
N GLU A 81 -19.44 1.12 7.81
CA GLU A 81 -20.00 -0.21 7.68
C GLU A 81 -19.29 -1.22 8.60
N GLU A 82 -20.06 -2.11 9.24
CA GLU A 82 -19.53 -3.13 10.16
C GLU A 82 -18.79 -4.28 9.42
N ASP A 83 -19.00 -4.42 8.12
CA ASP A 83 -18.44 -5.51 7.29
C ASP A 83 -16.97 -5.28 6.87
N ILE A 84 -16.37 -4.16 7.28
CA ILE A 84 -14.94 -3.90 7.09
C ILE A 84 -14.21 -4.22 8.39
N VAL A 85 -13.17 -5.03 8.32
CA VAL A 85 -12.33 -5.37 9.46
C VAL A 85 -10.91 -4.88 9.20
N TYR A 86 -10.36 -4.09 10.12
CA TYR A 86 -8.97 -3.68 10.07
C TYR A 86 -8.12 -4.44 11.09
N VAL A 87 -6.93 -4.87 10.67
CA VAL A 87 -6.06 -5.72 11.50
C VAL A 87 -4.62 -5.22 11.43
N LEU A 88 -4.04 -4.95 12.61
CA LEU A 88 -2.62 -4.62 12.75
C LEU A 88 -1.78 -5.90 12.55
N GLN A 89 -1.17 -6.04 11.40
CA GLN A 89 -0.31 -7.18 11.07
C GLN A 89 0.82 -6.77 10.12
N ASP A 90 1.95 -7.43 10.29
CA ASP A 90 3.04 -7.46 9.33
C ASP A 90 2.70 -8.47 8.21
N ALA A 91 2.71 -8.01 6.95
CA ALA A 91 2.44 -8.84 5.78
C ALA A 91 3.36 -10.06 5.66
N THR A 92 4.59 -9.98 6.18
CA THR A 92 5.54 -11.11 6.23
C THR A 92 5.12 -12.21 7.19
N ASN A 93 4.23 -11.90 8.13
CA ASN A 93 3.67 -12.80 9.11
C ASN A 93 2.14 -12.90 9.04
N LEU A 94 1.59 -12.61 7.86
CA LEU A 94 0.15 -12.67 7.60
C LEU A 94 -0.49 -13.95 8.16
N GLN A 95 -1.57 -13.77 8.90
CA GLN A 95 -2.40 -14.84 9.44
C GLN A 95 -3.87 -14.51 9.23
N LEU A 96 -4.57 -15.38 8.55
CA LEU A 96 -6.01 -15.27 8.34
C LEU A 96 -6.72 -16.48 8.96
N PRO A 97 -7.97 -16.34 9.40
CA PRO A 97 -8.72 -17.45 10.01
C PRO A 97 -9.16 -18.51 9.00
N TYR A 98 -9.14 -18.19 7.70
CA TYR A 98 -9.53 -19.08 6.60
C TYR A 98 -8.90 -18.59 5.29
N ALA A 99 -8.88 -19.45 4.28
CA ALA A 99 -8.46 -19.09 2.93
C ALA A 99 -9.49 -18.15 2.27
N VAL A 100 -9.02 -17.21 1.45
CA VAL A 100 -9.84 -16.19 0.80
C VAL A 100 -9.73 -16.27 -0.73
N PRO A 101 -10.79 -15.91 -1.47
CA PRO A 101 -10.77 -15.95 -2.93
C PRO A 101 -9.88 -14.87 -3.54
N ALA A 102 -9.61 -13.79 -2.80
CA ALA A 102 -8.84 -12.68 -3.36
C ALA A 102 -8.03 -11.90 -2.32
N MET A 103 -6.89 -11.39 -2.79
CA MET A 103 -6.08 -10.39 -2.07
C MET A 103 -5.65 -9.27 -3.03
N VAL A 104 -5.45 -8.09 -2.47
CA VAL A 104 -4.87 -6.94 -3.19
C VAL A 104 -3.78 -6.28 -2.35
N SER A 105 -2.86 -5.59 -3.03
CA SER A 105 -1.94 -4.63 -2.41
C SER A 105 -1.73 -3.52 -3.42
N ILE A 106 -2.32 -2.35 -3.19
CA ILE A 106 -2.33 -1.22 -4.11
C ILE A 106 -1.69 0.01 -3.46
N GLY A 107 -1.20 0.94 -4.29
CA GLY A 107 -0.53 2.14 -3.80
C GLY A 107 0.91 1.90 -3.37
N ASP A 108 1.65 1.08 -4.13
CA ASP A 108 3.07 0.77 -3.92
C ASP A 108 3.44 0.25 -2.50
N SER A 109 2.48 -0.25 -1.73
CA SER A 109 2.71 -0.80 -0.39
C SER A 109 3.76 -1.91 -0.37
N MET A 110 3.83 -2.74 -1.42
CA MET A 110 4.83 -3.79 -1.58
C MET A 110 6.28 -3.28 -1.64
N ASN A 111 6.50 -2.02 -2.04
CA ASN A 111 7.83 -1.42 -2.10
C ASN A 111 8.43 -1.13 -0.71
N TYR A 112 7.59 -0.97 0.32
CA TYR A 112 8.04 -0.78 1.71
C TYR A 112 8.72 -2.02 2.31
N ILE A 113 8.58 -3.17 1.67
CA ILE A 113 9.28 -4.40 2.06
C ILE A 113 10.66 -4.37 1.39
N THR A 114 11.65 -3.83 2.07
CA THR A 114 12.97 -3.56 1.49
C THR A 114 13.91 -4.77 1.46
N ASP A 115 13.71 -5.78 2.32
CA ASP A 115 14.44 -7.03 2.26
C ASP A 115 13.80 -7.98 1.23
N TYR A 116 14.62 -8.53 0.33
CA TYR A 116 14.13 -9.44 -0.72
C TYR A 116 13.62 -10.78 -0.19
N GLY A 117 14.16 -11.26 0.92
CA GLY A 117 13.68 -12.47 1.58
C GLY A 117 12.29 -12.27 2.16
N ASP A 118 12.07 -11.14 2.83
CA ASP A 118 10.78 -10.76 3.38
C ASP A 118 9.76 -10.47 2.25
N PHE A 119 10.17 -9.80 1.18
CA PHE A 119 9.35 -9.64 -0.02
C PHE A 119 8.86 -10.98 -0.58
N THR A 120 9.76 -11.97 -0.69
CA THR A 120 9.40 -13.33 -1.12
C THR A 120 8.44 -13.99 -0.14
N LYS A 121 8.68 -13.81 1.17
CA LYS A 121 7.87 -14.38 2.25
C LYS A 121 6.42 -13.88 2.24
N VAL A 122 6.18 -12.61 1.84
CA VAL A 122 4.81 -12.13 1.66
C VAL A 122 4.07 -12.95 0.60
N PHE A 123 4.67 -13.25 -0.53
CA PHE A 123 4.05 -14.12 -1.54
C PHE A 123 3.82 -15.54 -1.02
N GLU A 124 4.72 -16.08 -0.18
CA GLU A 124 4.53 -17.38 0.48
C GLU A 124 3.31 -17.34 1.42
N ARG A 125 3.13 -16.26 2.20
CA ARG A 125 1.94 -16.06 3.04
C ARG A 125 0.68 -15.88 2.22
N VAL A 126 0.73 -15.10 1.15
CA VAL A 126 -0.39 -14.95 0.21
C VAL A 126 -0.79 -16.32 -0.35
N ASN A 127 0.16 -17.14 -0.81
CA ASN A 127 -0.13 -18.48 -1.33
C ASN A 127 -0.76 -19.41 -0.29
N GLU A 128 -0.39 -19.27 0.99
CA GLU A 128 -0.94 -20.09 2.08
C GLU A 128 -2.42 -19.80 2.34
N TYR A 129 -2.84 -18.54 2.14
CA TYR A 129 -4.19 -18.09 2.46
C TYR A 129 -5.07 -17.77 1.26
N LEU A 130 -4.58 -17.91 0.03
CA LEU A 130 -5.42 -17.90 -1.15
C LEU A 130 -6.09 -19.27 -1.34
N GLU A 131 -7.34 -19.27 -1.78
CA GLU A 131 -8.02 -20.47 -2.31
C GLU A 131 -7.28 -20.98 -3.56
N ASP A 132 -7.52 -22.24 -3.95
CA ASP A 132 -6.82 -22.89 -5.08
C ASP A 132 -6.87 -22.08 -6.39
N ASP A 133 -8.00 -21.43 -6.67
CA ASP A 133 -8.21 -20.55 -7.83
C ASP A 133 -8.20 -19.06 -7.42
N GLY A 134 -7.68 -18.75 -6.24
CA GLY A 134 -7.65 -17.38 -5.70
C GLY A 134 -6.73 -16.45 -6.48
N VAL A 135 -6.98 -15.15 -6.39
CA VAL A 135 -6.29 -14.12 -7.16
C VAL A 135 -5.61 -13.10 -6.25
N PHE A 136 -4.33 -12.84 -6.47
CA PHE A 136 -3.62 -11.72 -5.87
C PHE A 136 -3.29 -10.66 -6.92
N VAL A 137 -3.79 -9.44 -6.73
CA VAL A 137 -3.49 -8.27 -7.56
C VAL A 137 -2.66 -7.30 -6.74
N PHE A 138 -1.50 -6.92 -7.26
CA PHE A 138 -0.65 -5.93 -6.59
C PHE A 138 0.02 -5.02 -7.61
N ASP A 139 0.39 -3.83 -7.16
CA ASP A 139 1.24 -2.92 -7.91
C ASP A 139 2.57 -2.71 -7.19
N LEU A 140 3.51 -2.16 -7.90
CA LEU A 140 4.78 -1.70 -7.35
C LEU A 140 5.49 -0.73 -8.30
N LYS A 141 6.28 0.15 -7.73
CA LYS A 141 7.26 0.97 -8.43
C LYS A 141 8.50 0.14 -8.71
N THR A 142 8.92 0.11 -9.97
CA THR A 142 10.11 -0.65 -10.38
C THR A 142 11.40 0.11 -10.07
N LYS A 143 12.53 -0.60 -10.04
CA LYS A 143 13.86 0.04 -10.00
C LYS A 143 14.00 1.15 -11.05
N LYS A 144 13.50 0.90 -12.27
CA LYS A 144 13.53 1.89 -13.34
C LYS A 144 12.74 3.16 -12.99
N TYR A 145 11.58 3.02 -12.38
CA TYR A 145 10.76 4.17 -11.95
C TYR A 145 11.54 5.05 -10.98
N PHE A 146 12.17 4.50 -9.95
CA PHE A 146 12.96 5.27 -8.99
C PHE A 146 14.21 5.88 -9.61
N SER A 147 14.90 5.15 -10.48
CA SER A 147 16.06 5.69 -11.22
C SER A 147 15.68 6.85 -12.15
N ASP A 148 14.50 6.79 -12.77
CA ASP A 148 14.00 7.88 -13.63
C ASP A 148 13.59 9.13 -12.84
N ILE A 149 13.08 8.97 -11.61
CA ILE A 149 12.77 10.10 -10.71
C ILE A 149 14.07 10.74 -10.18
N GLY A 150 15.03 9.91 -9.75
CA GLY A 150 16.30 10.37 -9.19
C GLY A 150 16.15 11.26 -7.96
N GLU A 151 17.08 12.19 -7.77
CA GLU A 151 16.99 13.20 -6.72
C GLU A 151 15.95 14.26 -7.09
N LYS A 152 14.97 14.46 -6.21
CA LYS A 152 13.89 15.41 -6.43
C LYS A 152 13.35 15.95 -5.12
N THR A 153 13.13 17.26 -5.07
CA THR A 153 12.38 17.88 -3.98
C THR A 153 11.03 18.37 -4.51
N ILE A 154 9.95 18.01 -3.82
CA ILE A 154 8.60 18.49 -4.07
C ILE A 154 8.16 19.23 -2.82
N ALA A 155 7.62 20.42 -2.97
CA ALA A 155 7.01 21.17 -1.89
C ALA A 155 5.62 21.63 -2.31
N GLU A 156 4.69 21.51 -1.39
CA GLU A 156 3.33 21.96 -1.59
C GLU A 156 2.84 22.73 -0.37
N ASP A 157 2.13 23.83 -0.62
CA ASP A 157 1.55 24.69 0.41
C ASP A 157 0.05 24.78 0.19
N ARG A 158 -0.72 24.43 1.23
CA ARG A 158 -2.18 24.44 1.26
C ARG A 158 -2.71 25.22 2.45
N GLU A 159 -4.01 25.43 2.52
CA GLU A 159 -4.64 26.22 3.59
C GLU A 159 -4.43 25.59 4.98
N ASP A 160 -4.49 24.27 5.09
CA ASP A 160 -4.45 23.53 6.34
C ASP A 160 -3.08 22.92 6.64
N GLY A 161 -2.14 22.95 5.69
CA GLY A 161 -0.79 22.43 5.90
C GLY A 161 0.11 22.55 4.69
N SER A 162 1.36 22.19 4.89
CA SER A 162 2.38 22.20 3.84
C SER A 162 3.27 21.00 3.99
N PHE A 163 3.89 20.52 2.93
CA PHE A 163 4.93 19.51 3.02
C PHE A 163 6.14 19.84 2.14
N ILE A 164 7.27 19.29 2.54
CA ILE A 164 8.49 19.20 1.74
C ILE A 164 8.86 17.73 1.67
N TRP A 165 8.91 17.20 0.48
CA TRP A 165 9.26 15.83 0.18
C TRP A 165 10.56 15.80 -0.59
N GLU A 166 11.61 15.22 -0.01
CA GLU A 166 12.91 15.04 -0.62
C GLU A 166 13.10 13.57 -0.97
N ASN A 167 13.39 13.28 -2.22
CA ASN A 167 13.57 11.93 -2.75
C ASN A 167 15.02 11.68 -3.14
N TYR A 168 15.56 10.58 -2.70
CA TYR A 168 16.89 10.09 -3.06
C TYR A 168 16.85 8.61 -3.40
N PHE A 169 17.37 8.22 -4.54
CA PHE A 169 17.47 6.82 -4.95
C PHE A 169 18.92 6.34 -5.02
N ASP A 170 19.25 5.33 -4.21
CA ASP A 170 20.52 4.64 -4.24
C ASP A 170 20.48 3.46 -5.24
N GLU A 171 21.16 3.60 -6.37
CA GLU A 171 21.20 2.57 -7.40
C GLU A 171 21.96 1.30 -7.01
N GLU A 172 22.86 1.35 -6.01
CA GLU A 172 23.63 0.19 -5.55
C GLU A 172 22.77 -0.74 -4.69
N THR A 173 22.01 -0.17 -3.78
CA THR A 173 21.09 -0.91 -2.89
C THR A 173 19.70 -1.10 -3.46
N ASN A 174 19.32 -0.32 -4.46
CA ASN A 174 17.97 -0.18 -5.00
C ASN A 174 16.96 0.39 -3.98
N ILE A 175 17.44 1.11 -2.97
CA ILE A 175 16.57 1.74 -1.97
C ILE A 175 16.31 3.18 -2.38
N ASN A 176 15.06 3.55 -2.32
CA ASN A 176 14.61 4.92 -2.44
C ASN A 176 14.25 5.45 -1.05
N GLU A 177 14.86 6.56 -0.68
CA GLU A 177 14.66 7.22 0.59
C GLU A 177 13.80 8.46 0.39
N TYR A 178 12.79 8.61 1.23
CA TYR A 178 11.96 9.80 1.29
C TYR A 178 12.14 10.48 2.63
N TYR A 179 12.53 11.74 2.61
CA TYR A 179 12.50 12.61 3.77
C TYR A 179 11.31 13.55 3.65
N LEU A 180 10.36 13.41 4.55
CA LEU A 180 9.12 14.15 4.55
C LEU A 180 9.04 15.07 5.75
N SER A 181 8.99 16.38 5.52
CA SER A 181 8.63 17.39 6.51
C SER A 181 7.20 17.85 6.27
N VAL A 182 6.31 17.59 7.21
CA VAL A 182 4.90 17.99 7.17
C VAL A 182 4.65 19.06 8.21
N PHE A 183 3.94 20.10 7.83
CA PHE A 183 3.51 21.20 8.70
C PHE A 183 1.98 21.23 8.71
N VAL A 184 1.38 20.90 9.83
CA VAL A 184 -0.08 20.87 10.03
C VAL A 184 -0.50 22.13 10.76
N ARG A 185 -1.48 22.85 10.24
CA ARG A 185 -1.99 24.07 10.84
C ARG A 185 -2.85 23.75 12.06
N ALA A 186 -2.46 24.26 13.23
CA ALA A 186 -3.23 24.16 14.45
C ALA A 186 -4.36 25.22 14.49
N GLU A 187 -5.36 25.01 15.37
CA GLU A 187 -6.50 25.94 15.53
C GLU A 187 -6.09 27.38 15.91
N ASP A 188 -4.95 27.54 16.58
CA ASP A 188 -4.42 28.85 16.97
C ASP A 188 -3.58 29.54 15.86
N GLY A 189 -3.50 28.93 14.67
CA GLY A 189 -2.81 29.43 13.48
C GLY A 189 -1.31 29.19 13.48
N ARG A 190 -0.76 28.47 14.45
CA ARG A 190 0.63 27.95 14.42
C ARG A 190 0.66 26.66 13.60
N TYR A 191 1.87 26.19 13.28
CA TYR A 191 2.07 24.94 12.59
C TYR A 191 2.82 23.96 13.50
N ASP A 192 2.30 22.75 13.60
CA ASP A 192 2.98 21.62 14.18
C ASP A 192 3.80 20.94 13.09
N LYS A 193 5.09 20.68 13.33
CA LYS A 193 5.99 20.04 12.39
C LYS A 193 6.14 18.56 12.73
N TYR A 194 6.02 17.72 11.72
CA TYR A 194 6.32 16.28 11.75
C TYR A 194 7.39 15.98 10.73
N GLU A 195 8.27 15.04 11.04
CA GLU A 195 9.35 14.58 10.16
C GLU A 195 9.29 13.07 10.09
N GLU A 196 9.29 12.53 8.87
CA GLU A 196 9.25 11.10 8.62
C GLU A 196 10.31 10.70 7.60
N GLU A 197 10.82 9.48 7.77
CA GLU A 197 11.72 8.84 6.83
C GLU A 197 11.04 7.57 6.32
N HIS A 198 10.96 7.43 4.99
CA HIS A 198 10.39 6.27 4.35
C HIS A 198 11.42 5.62 3.44
N PHE A 199 11.44 4.30 3.47
CA PHE A 199 12.33 3.50 2.63
C PHE A 199 11.50 2.59 1.75
N GLN A 200 11.70 2.69 0.45
CA GLN A 200 11.07 1.83 -0.53
C GLN A 200 12.14 1.15 -1.39
N ARG A 201 11.97 -0.11 -1.72
CA ARG A 201 12.87 -0.81 -2.63
C ARG A 201 12.31 -0.85 -4.04
N GLY A 202 13.14 -0.44 -5.01
CA GLY A 202 12.87 -0.62 -6.42
C GLY A 202 13.16 -2.04 -6.87
N TYR A 203 12.13 -2.85 -7.10
CA TYR A 203 12.28 -4.21 -7.61
C TYR A 203 12.38 -4.24 -9.13
N THR A 204 13.22 -5.14 -9.64
CA THR A 204 13.21 -5.50 -11.06
C THR A 204 12.08 -6.51 -11.33
N LEU A 205 11.54 -6.50 -12.55
CA LEU A 205 10.53 -7.50 -12.94
C LEU A 205 11.04 -8.95 -12.81
N ASN A 206 12.35 -9.17 -12.93
CA ASN A 206 12.93 -10.50 -12.76
C ASN A 206 12.94 -10.95 -11.29
N GLU A 207 13.20 -10.05 -10.35
CA GLU A 207 13.09 -10.32 -8.90
C GLU A 207 11.65 -10.65 -8.53
N VAL A 208 10.68 -9.86 -9.00
CA VAL A 208 9.25 -10.10 -8.76
C VAL A 208 8.83 -11.48 -9.30
N LYS A 209 9.17 -11.81 -10.55
CA LYS A 209 8.87 -13.13 -11.13
C LYS A 209 9.43 -14.27 -10.30
N LYS A 210 10.70 -14.16 -9.88
CA LYS A 210 11.34 -15.19 -9.06
C LYS A 210 10.69 -15.33 -7.67
N ALA A 211 10.28 -14.23 -7.03
CA ALA A 211 9.62 -14.26 -5.75
C ALA A 211 8.24 -14.96 -5.85
N VAL A 212 7.45 -14.60 -6.87
CA VAL A 212 6.15 -15.23 -7.15
C VAL A 212 6.32 -16.73 -7.45
N GLU A 213 7.25 -17.12 -8.34
CA GLU A 213 7.48 -18.53 -8.67
C GLU A 213 7.96 -19.34 -7.46
N LYS A 214 8.84 -18.77 -6.62
CA LYS A 214 9.38 -19.44 -5.43
C LYS A 214 8.29 -19.68 -4.38
N SER A 215 7.31 -18.79 -4.28
CA SER A 215 6.20 -18.92 -3.32
C SER A 215 5.19 -20.00 -3.69
N GLY A 216 5.22 -20.52 -4.92
CA GLY A 216 4.23 -21.47 -5.43
C GLY A 216 3.08 -20.81 -6.19
N LEU A 217 2.99 -19.48 -6.18
CA LEU A 217 2.03 -18.74 -6.99
C LEU A 217 2.41 -18.76 -8.47
N LYS A 218 1.41 -18.60 -9.33
CA LYS A 218 1.59 -18.47 -10.77
C LYS A 218 1.41 -17.00 -11.18
N LEU A 219 2.44 -16.43 -11.79
CA LEU A 219 2.32 -15.10 -12.39
C LEU A 219 1.48 -15.16 -13.67
N GLU A 220 0.27 -14.67 -13.62
CA GLU A 220 -0.67 -14.74 -14.74
C GLU A 220 -0.42 -13.64 -15.78
N LYS A 221 -0.23 -12.39 -15.34
CA LYS A 221 -0.04 -11.25 -16.23
C LYS A 221 0.64 -10.07 -15.52
N ILE A 222 1.42 -9.32 -16.27
CA ILE A 222 1.97 -8.01 -15.89
C ILE A 222 1.30 -6.96 -16.78
N TYR A 223 0.89 -5.86 -16.16
CA TYR A 223 0.33 -4.69 -16.83
C TYR A 223 1.24 -3.48 -16.57
N GLU A 224 1.30 -2.57 -17.51
CA GLU A 224 1.85 -1.23 -17.28
C GLU A 224 0.72 -0.36 -16.74
N ALA A 225 0.98 0.36 -15.64
CA ALA A 225 0.05 1.27 -14.99
C ALA A 225 0.38 2.72 -15.35
#